data_2303a3e886aba065f67e56a4718de564
#
_entry.id   2303a3e886aba065f67e56a4718de564
#
_cell.length_a   1.000
_cell.length_b   1.000
_cell.length_c   1.000
_cell.angle_alpha   90.00
_cell.angle_beta   90.00
_cell.angle_gamma   90.00
#
_symmetry.space_group_name_H-M   'P 1'
#
loop_
_entity.id
_entity.type
_entity.pdbx_description
1 polymer ?
#
loop_
_entity_poly.entity_id
_entity_poly.type
_entity_poly.pdbx_seq_one_letter_code
_entity_poly.pdbx_strand_id
1 'polypeptide(L)'
;RVDLGLGRAPGTDMATARALRRDIQGDAERYPEDVAELQRLLGTPEDGQKPIAVPGAGTHVPVWLLGSSLYSAQLAAHMGLPFSFASHFAPDMLGDAISIYRANFKPSAQLAEPYVSAGVMAGIGDSEDHAKQLFTSVQQQFANLRRNANKPMPPPAEDIRLELNEMEIRGINSTLRYALVGDKAAAEEQLNRFVAAFGVDEVIISFPIFEQARVLQAIEAVGSMHIKSPAI
;
A
#
# COMPACT_ATOMS: atom_id res chain seq x y z
N ARG A 1 -13.42 2.73 15.02
CA ARG A 1 -12.12 3.30 14.61
C ARG A 1 -11.89 2.89 13.17
N VAL A 2 -11.98 3.83 12.28
CA VAL A 2 -11.87 3.62 10.83
C VAL A 2 -11.07 4.77 10.26
N ASP A 3 -10.11 4.46 9.38
CA ASP A 3 -9.46 5.40 8.49
C ASP A 3 -9.91 5.13 7.06
N LEU A 4 -10.09 6.16 6.26
CA LEU A 4 -10.57 6.03 4.89
C LEU A 4 -9.45 6.32 3.89
N GLY A 5 -8.95 5.27 3.24
CA GLY A 5 -7.91 5.37 2.22
C GLY A 5 -8.48 5.57 0.81
N LEU A 6 -8.06 6.61 0.13
CA LEU A 6 -8.51 6.97 -1.21
C LEU A 6 -7.36 6.90 -2.22
N GLY A 7 -7.58 6.21 -3.34
CA GLY A 7 -6.64 6.13 -4.46
C GLY A 7 -7.25 6.66 -5.75
N ARG A 8 -6.46 7.39 -6.55
CA ARG A 8 -6.90 7.93 -7.84
C ARG A 8 -7.08 6.86 -8.91
N ALA A 9 -6.23 5.83 -8.90
CA ALA A 9 -6.28 4.78 -9.93
C ALA A 9 -7.59 4.00 -9.85
N PRO A 10 -8.21 3.66 -10.99
CA PRO A 10 -9.53 3.02 -11.02
C PRO A 10 -9.57 1.62 -10.41
N GLY A 11 -8.45 1.00 -10.12
CA GLY A 11 -8.36 -0.33 -9.48
C GLY A 11 -9.00 -1.46 -10.29
N THR A 12 -9.33 -1.21 -11.59
CA THR A 12 -10.02 -2.18 -12.44
C THR A 12 -9.60 -2.04 -13.90
N ASP A 13 -9.85 -3.07 -14.71
CA ASP A 13 -9.65 -3.04 -16.16
C ASP A 13 -10.77 -2.26 -16.89
N MET A 14 -10.51 -1.93 -18.17
CA MET A 14 -11.45 -1.14 -18.99
C MET A 14 -12.80 -1.83 -19.22
N ALA A 15 -12.86 -3.16 -19.25
CA ALA A 15 -14.11 -3.88 -19.46
C ALA A 15 -14.99 -3.78 -18.22
N THR A 16 -14.39 -3.96 -17.05
CA THR A 16 -15.07 -3.80 -15.75
C THR A 16 -15.49 -2.35 -15.52
N ALA A 17 -14.64 -1.37 -15.84
CA ALA A 17 -15.01 0.04 -15.74
C ALA A 17 -16.22 0.40 -16.59
N ARG A 18 -16.28 -0.08 -17.84
CA ARG A 18 -17.44 0.09 -18.72
C ARG A 18 -18.70 -0.56 -18.15
N ALA A 19 -18.58 -1.78 -17.61
CA ALA A 19 -19.71 -2.47 -16.97
C ALA A 19 -20.24 -1.69 -15.75
N LEU A 20 -19.36 -1.04 -14.98
CA LEU A 20 -19.72 -0.18 -13.85
C LEU A 20 -20.12 1.24 -14.27
N ARG A 21 -20.15 1.55 -15.57
CA ARG A 21 -20.48 2.88 -16.13
C ARG A 21 -19.62 4.01 -15.57
N ARG A 22 -18.33 3.73 -15.29
CA ARG A 22 -17.38 4.74 -14.79
C ARG A 22 -16.71 5.46 -15.94
N ASP A 23 -16.55 6.77 -15.80
CA ASP A 23 -15.68 7.59 -16.66
C ASP A 23 -14.29 7.68 -16.03
N ILE A 24 -13.41 6.73 -16.40
CA ILE A 24 -12.07 6.61 -15.79
C ILE A 24 -11.24 7.88 -15.96
N GLN A 25 -11.38 8.57 -17.09
CA GLN A 25 -10.58 9.76 -17.37
C GLN A 25 -11.12 10.98 -16.62
N GLY A 26 -12.41 11.24 -16.70
CA GLY A 26 -13.07 12.31 -15.96
C GLY A 26 -13.00 12.12 -14.44
N ASP A 27 -13.19 10.89 -13.95
CA ASP A 27 -13.04 10.55 -12.53
C ASP A 27 -11.62 10.85 -12.01
N ALA A 28 -10.58 10.55 -12.80
CA ALA A 28 -9.20 10.80 -12.40
C ALA A 28 -8.84 12.30 -12.35
N GLU A 29 -9.45 13.12 -13.19
CA GLU A 29 -9.24 14.58 -13.21
C GLU A 29 -9.95 15.26 -12.04
N ARG A 30 -11.12 14.77 -11.64
CA ARG A 30 -11.92 15.30 -10.53
C ARG A 30 -11.49 14.79 -9.15
N TYR A 31 -10.51 13.92 -9.09
CA TYR A 31 -10.11 13.28 -7.83
C TYR A 31 -9.80 14.26 -6.67
N PRO A 32 -9.10 15.41 -6.86
CA PRO A 32 -8.89 16.36 -5.79
C PRO A 32 -10.18 16.98 -5.24
N GLU A 33 -11.12 17.33 -6.13
CA GLU A 33 -12.42 17.89 -5.78
C GLU A 33 -13.28 16.86 -5.04
N ASP A 34 -13.27 15.60 -5.51
CA ASP A 34 -14.02 14.51 -4.89
C ASP A 34 -13.49 14.21 -3.46
N VAL A 35 -12.17 14.30 -3.24
CA VAL A 35 -11.57 14.19 -1.89
C VAL A 35 -12.04 15.33 -1.00
N ALA A 36 -12.01 16.57 -1.48
CA ALA A 36 -12.44 17.73 -0.71
C ALA A 36 -13.95 17.67 -0.39
N GLU A 37 -14.77 17.23 -1.35
CA GLU A 37 -16.21 17.03 -1.13
C GLU A 37 -16.46 15.96 -0.06
N LEU A 38 -15.73 14.85 -0.10
CA LEU A 38 -15.87 13.79 0.88
C LEU A 38 -15.49 14.27 2.29
N GLN A 39 -14.39 15.03 2.43
CA GLN A 39 -14.02 15.63 3.72
C GLN A 39 -15.14 16.56 4.26
N ARG A 40 -15.73 17.36 3.40
CA ARG A 40 -16.87 18.24 3.75
C ARG A 40 -18.08 17.41 4.19
N LEU A 41 -18.39 16.31 3.52
CA LEU A 41 -19.52 15.44 3.86
C LEU A 41 -19.34 14.66 5.17
N LEU A 42 -18.10 14.34 5.54
CA LEU A 42 -17.74 13.67 6.80
C LEU A 42 -17.58 14.66 7.96
N GLY A 43 -17.38 15.94 7.65
CA GLY A 43 -17.28 17.02 8.64
C GLY A 43 -18.60 17.34 9.32
N THR A 44 -18.56 18.28 10.29
CA THR A 44 -19.76 18.82 10.90
C THR A 44 -20.57 19.60 9.85
N PRO A 45 -21.84 19.25 9.62
CA PRO A 45 -22.65 19.97 8.64
C PRO A 45 -22.79 21.46 8.97
N GLU A 46 -22.65 22.30 7.96
CA GLU A 46 -22.94 23.74 8.06
C GLU A 46 -24.46 23.99 7.98
N ASP A 47 -24.91 25.15 8.51
CA ASP A 47 -26.32 25.55 8.42
C ASP A 47 -26.78 25.64 6.96
N GLY A 48 -27.81 24.89 6.63
CA GLY A 48 -28.35 24.83 5.27
C GLY A 48 -27.60 23.91 4.28
N GLN A 49 -26.56 23.20 4.72
CA GLN A 49 -25.81 22.26 3.88
C GLN A 49 -26.74 21.20 3.29
N LYS A 50 -26.60 20.98 1.98
CA LYS A 50 -27.25 19.88 1.23
C LYS A 50 -26.27 19.33 0.20
N PRO A 51 -26.16 17.99 0.03
CA PRO A 51 -26.78 16.95 0.88
C PRO A 51 -26.09 16.82 2.24
N ILE A 52 -26.74 16.13 3.19
CA ILE A 52 -26.17 15.66 4.44
C ILE A 52 -25.92 14.16 4.32
N ALA A 53 -24.70 13.71 4.53
CA ALA A 53 -24.32 12.31 4.42
C ALA A 53 -24.61 11.57 5.73
N VAL A 54 -25.74 10.85 5.81
CA VAL A 54 -26.10 10.05 7.00
C VAL A 54 -25.75 8.58 6.74
N PRO A 55 -24.99 7.93 7.64
CA PRO A 55 -24.55 8.34 9.00
C PRO A 55 -23.18 9.04 9.06
N GLY A 56 -22.56 9.37 7.94
CA GLY A 56 -21.17 9.86 7.87
C GLY A 56 -20.94 11.28 8.40
N ALA A 57 -21.94 12.16 8.31
CA ALA A 57 -21.83 13.56 8.72
C ALA A 57 -21.45 13.71 10.21
N GLY A 58 -20.46 14.54 10.50
CA GLY A 58 -19.96 14.78 11.87
C GLY A 58 -19.09 13.68 12.44
N THR A 59 -18.75 12.63 11.67
CA THR A 59 -17.88 11.54 12.14
C THR A 59 -16.40 11.91 12.10
N HIS A 60 -16.02 12.87 11.26
CA HIS A 60 -14.62 13.27 11.05
C HIS A 60 -13.68 12.09 10.80
N VAL A 61 -14.14 11.08 10.05
CA VAL A 61 -13.29 9.93 9.69
C VAL A 61 -12.03 10.43 9.00
N PRO A 62 -10.83 10.06 9.48
CA PRO A 62 -9.58 10.49 8.86
C PRO A 62 -9.48 10.01 7.42
N VAL A 63 -9.19 10.92 6.50
CA VAL A 63 -8.99 10.62 5.08
C VAL A 63 -7.50 10.49 4.82
N TRP A 64 -7.10 9.40 4.15
CA TRP A 64 -5.74 9.12 3.71
C TRP A 64 -5.66 9.14 2.20
N LEU A 65 -4.60 9.70 1.63
CA LEU A 65 -4.34 9.55 0.21
C LEU A 65 -3.37 8.39 -0.04
N LEU A 66 -3.82 7.45 -0.89
CA LEU A 66 -3.07 6.28 -1.28
C LEU A 66 -2.49 6.48 -2.68
N GLY A 67 -1.28 6.00 -2.92
CA GLY A 67 -0.72 6.05 -4.25
C GLY A 67 0.62 5.36 -4.43
N SER A 68 1.05 5.29 -5.69
CA SER A 68 2.33 4.75 -6.11
C SER A 68 3.10 5.72 -7.02
N SER A 69 2.75 7.01 -6.98
CA SER A 69 3.30 8.04 -7.85
C SER A 69 3.60 9.34 -7.10
N LEU A 70 4.42 10.19 -7.71
CA LEU A 70 4.74 11.52 -7.16
C LEU A 70 3.52 12.44 -7.10
N TYR A 71 2.55 12.26 -8.00
CA TYR A 71 1.29 13.03 -7.99
C TYR A 71 0.52 12.86 -6.66
N SER A 72 0.36 11.62 -6.20
CA SER A 72 -0.37 11.37 -4.95
C SER A 72 0.33 11.98 -3.73
N ALA A 73 1.67 11.98 -3.73
CA ALA A 73 2.49 12.61 -2.71
C ALA A 73 2.30 14.13 -2.68
N GLN A 74 2.33 14.77 -3.86
CA GLN A 74 2.10 16.21 -3.99
C GLN A 74 0.69 16.61 -3.54
N LEU A 75 -0.33 15.85 -3.97
CA LEU A 75 -1.71 16.12 -3.60
C LEU A 75 -1.92 15.98 -2.08
N ALA A 76 -1.43 14.89 -1.48
CA ALA A 76 -1.51 14.68 -0.03
C ALA A 76 -0.84 15.80 0.75
N ALA A 77 0.36 16.22 0.33
CA ALA A 77 1.08 17.33 0.92
C ALA A 77 0.30 18.65 0.82
N HIS A 78 -0.28 18.95 -0.34
CA HIS A 78 -1.05 20.17 -0.57
C HIS A 78 -2.34 20.23 0.24
N MET A 79 -3.01 19.09 0.40
CA MET A 79 -4.25 18.97 1.16
C MET A 79 -4.03 18.80 2.68
N GLY A 80 -2.78 18.62 3.13
CA GLY A 80 -2.45 18.38 4.54
C GLY A 80 -3.01 17.05 5.05
N LEU A 81 -2.99 16.01 4.22
CA LEU A 81 -3.52 14.69 4.54
C LEU A 81 -2.40 13.67 4.74
N PRO A 82 -2.61 12.64 5.57
CA PRO A 82 -1.66 11.54 5.68
C PRO A 82 -1.56 10.79 4.35
N PHE A 83 -0.35 10.32 4.05
CA PHE A 83 0.00 9.72 2.78
C PHE A 83 0.44 8.26 2.96
N SER A 84 -0.11 7.35 2.17
CA SER A 84 0.30 5.95 2.15
C SER A 84 0.82 5.56 0.77
N PHE A 85 2.08 5.12 0.72
CA PHE A 85 2.73 4.74 -0.53
C PHE A 85 2.73 3.22 -0.74
N ALA A 86 2.32 2.80 -1.93
CA ALA A 86 2.22 1.40 -2.31
C ALA A 86 3.57 0.82 -2.77
N SER A 87 4.59 0.83 -1.89
CA SER A 87 5.95 0.37 -2.20
C SER A 87 6.06 -1.13 -2.46
N HIS A 88 5.06 -1.90 -2.07
CA HIS A 88 5.00 -3.34 -2.29
C HIS A 88 4.87 -3.75 -3.77
N PHE A 89 4.55 -2.83 -4.67
CA PHE A 89 4.56 -3.07 -6.13
C PHE A 89 5.11 -1.90 -6.96
N ALA A 90 5.37 -0.74 -6.37
CA ALA A 90 5.98 0.41 -7.04
C ALA A 90 7.15 1.00 -6.24
N PRO A 91 8.19 0.20 -5.96
CA PRO A 91 9.25 0.59 -5.02
C PRO A 91 10.14 1.74 -5.50
N ASP A 92 10.25 1.97 -6.82
CA ASP A 92 11.23 2.90 -7.41
C ASP A 92 11.01 4.35 -6.97
N MET A 93 9.76 4.76 -6.82
CA MET A 93 9.39 6.15 -6.50
C MET A 93 9.24 6.43 -5.00
N LEU A 94 9.44 5.43 -4.13
CA LEU A 94 9.15 5.56 -2.69
C LEU A 94 9.91 6.73 -2.04
N GLY A 95 11.23 6.78 -2.22
CA GLY A 95 12.09 7.80 -1.61
C GLY A 95 11.74 9.22 -2.09
N ASP A 96 11.57 9.38 -3.40
CA ASP A 96 11.21 10.66 -4.01
C ASP A 96 9.82 11.11 -3.56
N ALA A 97 8.84 10.19 -3.50
CA ALA A 97 7.48 10.49 -3.04
C ALA A 97 7.45 10.98 -1.59
N ILE A 98 8.17 10.29 -0.68
CA ILE A 98 8.28 10.71 0.72
C ILE A 98 8.95 12.08 0.84
N SER A 99 10.04 12.30 0.11
CA SER A 99 10.78 13.57 0.12
C SER A 99 9.89 14.73 -0.38
N ILE A 100 9.19 14.52 -1.50
CA ILE A 100 8.25 15.52 -2.05
C ILE A 100 7.10 15.80 -1.08
N TYR A 101 6.50 14.75 -0.49
CA TYR A 101 5.42 14.91 0.47
C TYR A 101 5.84 15.75 1.66
N ARG A 102 6.96 15.41 2.31
CA ARG A 102 7.46 16.15 3.47
C ARG A 102 7.87 17.59 3.16
N ALA A 103 8.56 17.80 2.04
CA ALA A 103 9.04 19.13 1.65
C ALA A 103 7.91 20.10 1.31
N ASN A 104 6.76 19.62 0.84
CA ASN A 104 5.64 20.43 0.38
C ASN A 104 4.41 20.36 1.30
N PHE A 105 4.51 19.68 2.45
CA PHE A 105 3.39 19.50 3.37
C PHE A 105 2.86 20.83 3.89
N LYS A 106 1.54 20.98 3.87
CA LYS A 106 0.81 22.11 4.41
C LYS A 106 -0.09 21.62 5.54
N PRO A 107 0.06 22.11 6.77
CA PRO A 107 -0.83 21.72 7.87
C PRO A 107 -2.31 21.93 7.54
N SER A 108 -3.16 21.05 8.02
CA SER A 108 -4.61 21.10 7.88
C SER A 108 -5.29 20.93 9.24
N ALA A 109 -6.63 21.00 9.24
CA ALA A 109 -7.42 20.70 10.46
C ALA A 109 -7.31 19.22 10.88
N GLN A 110 -6.99 18.32 9.94
CA GLN A 110 -6.83 16.89 10.22
C GLN A 110 -5.41 16.55 10.70
N LEU A 111 -4.38 17.23 10.18
CA LEU A 111 -2.98 16.85 10.38
C LEU A 111 -2.08 18.08 10.49
N ALA A 112 -1.35 18.20 11.62
CA ALA A 112 -0.46 19.32 11.89
C ALA A 112 0.94 19.13 11.29
N GLU A 113 1.42 17.88 11.19
CA GLU A 113 2.74 17.49 10.69
C GLU A 113 2.61 16.34 9.69
N PRO A 114 3.57 16.19 8.74
CA PRO A 114 3.50 15.12 7.76
C PRO A 114 3.52 13.73 8.40
N TYR A 115 2.65 12.84 7.96
CA TYR A 115 2.55 11.46 8.42
C TYR A 115 2.52 10.51 7.23
N VAL A 116 3.49 9.58 7.17
CA VAL A 116 3.72 8.68 6.03
C VAL A 116 3.58 7.23 6.43
N SER A 117 2.76 6.52 5.70
CA SER A 117 2.71 5.05 5.71
C SER A 117 3.31 4.48 4.43
N ALA A 118 3.89 3.29 4.49
CA ALA A 118 4.33 2.55 3.31
C ALA A 118 3.88 1.08 3.37
N GLY A 119 3.49 0.55 2.21
CA GLY A 119 3.06 -0.85 2.09
C GLY A 119 4.23 -1.78 1.78
N VAL A 120 4.37 -2.88 2.49
CA VAL A 120 5.31 -3.97 2.18
C VAL A 120 4.60 -5.32 2.14
N MET A 121 5.18 -6.30 1.46
CA MET A 121 4.73 -7.69 1.51
C MET A 121 5.61 -8.48 2.46
N ALA A 122 5.07 -9.50 3.14
CA ALA A 122 5.84 -10.40 3.97
C ALA A 122 5.58 -11.86 3.62
N GLY A 123 6.66 -12.63 3.50
CA GLY A 123 6.69 -14.08 3.43
C GLY A 123 7.54 -14.62 4.57
N ILE A 124 6.92 -14.92 5.73
CA ILE A 124 7.62 -15.38 6.92
C ILE A 124 7.47 -16.89 7.03
N GLY A 125 8.61 -17.58 7.16
CA GLY A 125 8.70 -19.02 7.29
C GLY A 125 9.42 -19.46 8.57
N ASP A 126 9.47 -20.77 8.78
CA ASP A 126 10.19 -21.37 9.92
C ASP A 126 11.71 -21.28 9.75
N SER A 127 12.18 -21.03 8.52
CA SER A 127 13.56 -20.79 8.14
C SER A 127 13.62 -19.88 6.90
N GLU A 128 14.79 -19.38 6.56
CA GLU A 128 14.99 -18.56 5.36
C GLU A 128 14.58 -19.29 4.07
N ASP A 129 14.97 -20.56 3.92
CA ASP A 129 14.63 -21.36 2.73
C ASP A 129 13.13 -21.63 2.66
N HIS A 130 12.49 -21.94 3.79
CA HIS A 130 11.04 -22.11 3.85
C HIS A 130 10.30 -20.81 3.49
N ALA A 131 10.75 -19.66 3.99
CA ALA A 131 10.17 -18.37 3.63
C ALA A 131 10.29 -18.07 2.13
N LYS A 132 11.46 -18.31 1.54
CA LYS A 132 11.69 -18.18 0.09
C LYS A 132 10.76 -19.09 -0.72
N GLN A 133 10.56 -20.32 -0.27
CA GLN A 133 9.64 -21.25 -0.92
C GLN A 133 8.19 -20.74 -0.84
N LEU A 134 7.71 -20.34 0.32
CA LEU A 134 6.38 -19.74 0.48
C LEU A 134 6.20 -18.52 -0.44
N PHE A 135 7.22 -17.69 -0.55
CA PHE A 135 7.18 -16.45 -1.34
C PHE A 135 7.16 -16.67 -2.86
N THR A 136 7.47 -17.90 -3.34
CA THR A 136 7.35 -18.24 -4.77
C THR A 136 5.91 -18.11 -5.28
N SER A 137 4.88 -18.25 -4.45
CA SER A 137 3.49 -17.97 -4.81
C SER A 137 3.30 -16.52 -5.26
N VAL A 138 3.91 -15.58 -4.54
CA VAL A 138 3.89 -14.14 -4.90
C VAL A 138 4.62 -13.90 -6.21
N GLN A 139 5.80 -14.48 -6.38
CA GLN A 139 6.58 -14.33 -7.61
C GLN A 139 5.80 -14.84 -8.84
N GLN A 140 5.16 -16.00 -8.73
CA GLN A 140 4.30 -16.54 -9.77
C GLN A 140 3.09 -15.64 -10.04
N GLN A 141 2.47 -15.07 -8.99
CA GLN A 141 1.34 -14.15 -9.13
C GLN A 141 1.76 -12.88 -9.88
N PHE A 142 2.92 -12.31 -9.57
CA PHE A 142 3.46 -11.16 -10.31
C PHE A 142 3.79 -11.49 -11.77
N ALA A 143 4.27 -12.70 -12.06
CA ALA A 143 4.44 -13.16 -13.43
C ALA A 143 3.09 -13.27 -14.16
N ASN A 144 2.06 -13.83 -13.51
CA ASN A 144 0.71 -13.89 -14.06
C ASN A 144 0.15 -12.50 -14.38
N LEU A 145 0.33 -11.53 -13.49
CA LEU A 145 -0.08 -10.14 -13.72
C LEU A 145 0.64 -9.53 -14.95
N ARG A 146 1.95 -9.71 -15.08
CA ARG A 146 2.73 -9.20 -16.21
C ARG A 146 2.38 -9.87 -17.53
N ARG A 147 1.98 -11.14 -17.49
CA ARG A 147 1.49 -11.92 -18.64
C ARG A 147 0.02 -11.63 -18.95
N ASN A 148 -0.62 -10.73 -18.21
CA ASN A 148 -2.07 -10.43 -18.27
C ASN A 148 -2.93 -11.70 -18.10
N ALA A 149 -2.45 -12.64 -17.30
CA ALA A 149 -3.14 -13.88 -16.98
C ALA A 149 -3.96 -13.69 -15.70
N ASN A 150 -5.28 -13.70 -15.85
CA ASN A 150 -6.20 -13.52 -14.72
C ASN A 150 -6.41 -14.85 -13.98
N LYS A 151 -5.40 -15.29 -13.23
CA LYS A 151 -5.39 -16.55 -12.49
C LYS A 151 -5.38 -16.33 -10.99
N PRO A 152 -5.99 -17.22 -10.21
CA PRO A 152 -5.81 -17.26 -8.76
C PRO A 152 -4.33 -17.40 -8.39
N MET A 153 -3.97 -17.01 -7.15
CA MET A 153 -2.63 -17.22 -6.63
C MET A 153 -2.29 -18.73 -6.66
N PRO A 154 -1.17 -19.13 -7.28
CA PRO A 154 -0.75 -20.52 -7.29
C PRO A 154 -0.13 -20.93 -5.94
N PRO A 155 -0.09 -22.25 -5.63
CA PRO A 155 0.66 -22.75 -4.48
C PRO A 155 2.16 -22.47 -4.63
N PRO A 156 2.94 -22.55 -3.54
CA PRO A 156 4.39 -22.44 -3.61
C PRO A 156 5.02 -23.44 -4.57
N ALA A 157 5.95 -22.97 -5.39
CA ALA A 157 6.74 -23.84 -6.27
C ALA A 157 7.91 -24.48 -5.51
N GLU A 158 8.30 -25.70 -5.86
CA GLU A 158 9.53 -26.32 -5.34
C GLU A 158 10.77 -25.59 -5.84
N ASP A 159 10.79 -25.22 -7.11
CA ASP A 159 11.81 -24.39 -7.72
C ASP A 159 11.18 -23.36 -8.66
N ILE A 160 11.28 -22.10 -8.32
CA ILE A 160 10.73 -20.99 -9.11
C ILE A 160 11.31 -20.92 -10.53
N ARG A 161 12.51 -21.47 -10.76
CA ARG A 161 13.17 -21.52 -12.08
C ARG A 161 12.51 -22.48 -13.06
N LEU A 162 11.67 -23.37 -12.57
CA LEU A 162 10.83 -24.22 -13.43
C LEU A 162 9.58 -23.49 -13.94
N GLU A 163 9.16 -22.45 -13.23
CA GLU A 163 7.95 -21.68 -13.52
C GLU A 163 8.25 -20.38 -14.30
N LEU A 164 9.41 -19.76 -14.02
CA LEU A 164 9.79 -18.45 -14.51
C LEU A 164 11.21 -18.48 -15.10
N ASN A 165 11.41 -17.73 -16.19
CA ASN A 165 12.75 -17.53 -16.73
C ASN A 165 13.53 -16.51 -15.90
N GLU A 166 14.86 -16.45 -16.08
CA GLU A 166 15.75 -15.57 -15.32
C GLU A 166 15.41 -14.08 -15.45
N MET A 167 14.92 -13.61 -16.59
CA MET A 167 14.56 -12.21 -16.81
C MET A 167 13.31 -11.85 -15.99
N GLU A 168 12.32 -12.74 -15.97
CA GLU A 168 11.12 -12.59 -15.16
C GLU A 168 11.47 -12.57 -13.67
N ILE A 169 12.31 -13.52 -13.21
CA ILE A 169 12.75 -13.59 -11.81
C ILE A 169 13.46 -12.29 -11.41
N ARG A 170 14.42 -11.81 -12.20
CA ARG A 170 15.13 -10.55 -11.90
C ARG A 170 14.18 -9.36 -11.85
N GLY A 171 13.31 -9.23 -12.83
CA GLY A 171 12.33 -8.13 -12.87
C GLY A 171 11.33 -8.17 -11.71
N ILE A 172 10.84 -9.35 -11.35
CA ILE A 172 9.93 -9.53 -10.20
C ILE A 172 10.63 -9.22 -8.90
N ASN A 173 11.85 -9.74 -8.67
CA ASN A 173 12.62 -9.47 -7.46
C ASN A 173 12.97 -7.99 -7.32
N SER A 174 13.22 -7.27 -8.42
CA SER A 174 13.39 -5.82 -8.40
C SER A 174 12.12 -5.09 -7.94
N THR A 175 10.95 -5.54 -8.38
CA THR A 175 9.66 -4.97 -7.94
C THR A 175 9.39 -5.29 -6.46
N LEU A 176 9.74 -6.49 -6.00
CA LEU A 176 9.50 -6.99 -4.64
C LEU A 176 10.67 -6.74 -3.67
N ARG A 177 11.61 -5.86 -4.01
CA ARG A 177 12.87 -5.68 -3.25
C ARG A 177 12.71 -5.24 -1.80
N TYR A 178 11.55 -4.68 -1.45
CA TYR A 178 11.22 -4.30 -0.07
C TYR A 178 10.32 -5.33 0.63
N ALA A 179 10.10 -6.49 0.02
CA ALA A 179 9.41 -7.58 0.69
C ALA A 179 10.25 -8.14 1.86
N LEU A 180 9.58 -8.46 2.95
CA LEU A 180 10.17 -9.07 4.13
C LEU A 180 10.13 -10.59 3.95
N VAL A 181 11.25 -11.21 3.59
CA VAL A 181 11.31 -12.66 3.31
C VAL A 181 12.38 -13.29 4.17
N GLY A 182 12.00 -14.21 5.04
CA GLY A 182 12.89 -14.91 5.96
C GLY A 182 12.16 -15.50 7.15
N ASP A 183 12.93 -15.99 8.11
CA ASP A 183 12.39 -16.25 9.43
C ASP A 183 12.05 -14.94 10.17
N LYS A 184 11.46 -15.04 11.36
CA LYS A 184 11.07 -13.88 12.14
C LYS A 184 12.22 -12.89 12.35
N ALA A 185 13.42 -13.36 12.69
CA ALA A 185 14.56 -12.50 13.00
C ALA A 185 15.06 -11.75 11.76
N ALA A 186 15.18 -12.43 10.64
CA ALA A 186 15.55 -11.83 9.36
C ALA A 186 14.50 -10.80 8.88
N ALA A 187 13.22 -11.11 9.01
CA ALA A 187 12.13 -10.20 8.64
C ALA A 187 12.11 -8.95 9.54
N GLU A 188 12.34 -9.09 10.85
CA GLU A 188 12.47 -7.98 11.79
C GLU A 188 13.62 -7.05 11.42
N GLU A 189 14.79 -7.62 11.08
CA GLU A 189 15.94 -6.83 10.63
C GLU A 189 15.66 -6.09 9.31
N GLN A 190 15.01 -6.76 8.34
CA GLN A 190 14.63 -6.16 7.06
C GLN A 190 13.64 -5.00 7.27
N LEU A 191 12.65 -5.18 8.14
CA LEU A 191 11.68 -4.14 8.48
C LEU A 191 12.34 -2.94 9.17
N ASN A 192 13.22 -3.17 10.13
CA ASN A 192 13.97 -2.10 10.80
C ASN A 192 14.86 -1.32 9.83
N ARG A 193 15.53 -2.00 8.88
CA ARG A 193 16.28 -1.34 7.80
C ARG A 193 15.39 -0.51 6.89
N PHE A 194 14.21 -1.01 6.53
CA PHE A 194 13.24 -0.27 5.72
C PHE A 194 12.76 1.00 6.43
N VAL A 195 12.35 0.90 7.69
CA VAL A 195 11.91 2.04 8.51
C VAL A 195 13.03 3.07 8.64
N ALA A 196 14.26 2.65 8.94
CA ALA A 196 15.40 3.54 9.06
C ALA A 196 15.78 4.24 7.75
N ALA A 197 15.65 3.54 6.61
CA ALA A 197 16.02 4.08 5.30
C ALA A 197 15.03 5.14 4.81
N PHE A 198 13.73 4.99 5.08
CA PHE A 198 12.67 5.87 4.57
C PHE A 198 12.04 6.78 5.62
N GLY A 199 12.30 6.50 6.90
CA GLY A 199 11.75 7.27 8.01
C GLY A 199 10.22 7.26 8.04
N VAL A 200 9.57 6.19 7.60
CA VAL A 200 8.11 6.08 7.60
C VAL A 200 7.57 6.00 9.02
N ASP A 201 6.41 6.60 9.24
CA ASP A 201 5.75 6.66 10.54
C ASP A 201 4.93 5.39 10.81
N GLU A 202 4.46 4.74 9.73
CA GLU A 202 3.66 3.52 9.77
C GLU A 202 4.03 2.57 8.63
N VAL A 203 3.91 1.27 8.85
CA VAL A 203 4.07 0.25 7.80
C VAL A 203 2.83 -0.63 7.73
N ILE A 204 2.23 -0.72 6.55
CA ILE A 204 1.14 -1.66 6.27
C ILE A 204 1.74 -2.91 5.66
N ILE A 205 1.58 -4.05 6.34
CA ILE A 205 2.16 -5.32 5.89
C ILE A 205 1.05 -6.22 5.35
N SER A 206 1.19 -6.66 4.11
CA SER A 206 0.33 -7.69 3.52
C SER A 206 1.05 -9.04 3.52
N PHE A 207 0.28 -10.11 3.73
CA PHE A 207 0.78 -11.48 3.81
C PHE A 207 0.21 -12.32 2.66
N PRO A 208 0.70 -12.17 1.42
CA PRO A 208 0.22 -12.93 0.27
C PRO A 208 0.79 -14.35 0.28
N ILE A 209 0.46 -15.12 1.30
CA ILE A 209 0.85 -16.51 1.50
C ILE A 209 -0.32 -17.41 1.10
N PHE A 210 -0.06 -18.49 0.35
CA PHE A 210 -1.08 -19.37 -0.19
C PHE A 210 -1.89 -20.09 0.91
N GLU A 211 -1.20 -20.58 1.96
CA GLU A 211 -1.84 -21.32 3.04
C GLU A 211 -2.31 -20.40 4.16
N GLN A 212 -3.62 -20.39 4.45
CA GLN A 212 -4.22 -19.55 5.48
C GLN A 212 -3.60 -19.73 6.88
N ALA A 213 -3.24 -20.95 7.26
CA ALA A 213 -2.59 -21.20 8.54
C ALA A 213 -1.24 -20.49 8.65
N ARG A 214 -0.48 -20.41 7.56
CA ARG A 214 0.80 -19.70 7.48
C ARG A 214 0.63 -18.18 7.52
N VAL A 215 -0.46 -17.65 6.98
CA VAL A 215 -0.81 -16.22 7.13
C VAL A 215 -0.97 -15.84 8.59
N LEU A 216 -1.71 -16.64 9.37
CA LEU A 216 -1.92 -16.38 10.80
C LEU A 216 -0.60 -16.42 11.59
N GLN A 217 0.26 -17.41 11.32
CA GLN A 217 1.59 -17.50 11.93
C GLN A 217 2.48 -16.29 11.58
N ALA A 218 2.43 -15.83 10.33
CA ALA A 218 3.18 -14.65 9.91
C ALA A 218 2.68 -13.36 10.59
N ILE A 219 1.37 -13.21 10.77
CA ILE A 219 0.78 -12.10 11.53
C ILE A 219 1.23 -12.13 12.99
N GLU A 220 1.21 -13.28 13.65
CA GLU A 220 1.68 -13.44 15.03
C GLU A 220 3.19 -13.13 15.14
N ALA A 221 3.98 -13.62 14.18
CA ALA A 221 5.41 -13.33 14.13
C ALA A 221 5.69 -11.82 14.06
N VAL A 222 5.02 -11.10 13.13
CA VAL A 222 5.15 -9.65 12.98
C VAL A 222 4.66 -8.91 14.22
N GLY A 223 3.51 -9.31 14.79
CA GLY A 223 2.96 -8.70 16.00
C GLY A 223 3.88 -8.78 17.23
N SER A 224 4.87 -9.66 17.19
CA SER A 224 5.88 -9.84 18.25
C SER A 224 7.27 -9.30 17.92
N MET A 225 7.42 -8.55 16.80
CA MET A 225 8.67 -7.87 16.42
C MET A 225 8.87 -6.56 17.20
N HIS A 226 10.13 -6.22 17.41
CA HIS A 226 10.52 -4.94 17.99
C HIS A 226 10.94 -3.95 16.89
N ILE A 227 10.04 -3.06 16.55
CA ILE A 227 10.31 -2.03 15.54
C ILE A 227 10.96 -0.83 16.21
N LYS A 228 12.16 -0.47 15.73
CA LYS A 228 12.87 0.71 16.19
C LYS A 228 12.26 1.94 15.55
N SER A 229 11.85 2.93 16.34
CA SER A 229 11.44 4.23 15.81
C SER A 229 12.58 4.81 14.96
N PRO A 230 12.28 5.46 13.83
CA PRO A 230 13.30 6.18 13.08
C PRO A 230 13.97 7.20 14.02
N ALA A 231 15.29 7.33 13.94
CA ALA A 231 15.99 8.41 14.64
C ALA A 231 15.52 9.75 14.03
N ILE A 232 14.88 10.58 14.86
CA ILE A 232 14.46 11.93 14.51
C ILE A 232 15.69 12.81 14.31
#